data_8ff2b81e97687e8499b78ae14531c7d7
#
_entry.id   8ff2b81e97687e8499b78ae14531c7d7
#
_cell.length_a   1.000
_cell.length_b   1.000
_cell.length_c   1.000
_cell.angle_alpha   90.00
_cell.angle_beta   90.00
_cell.angle_gamma   90.00
#
_symmetry.space_group_name_H-M   'P 1'
#
loop_
_entity.id
_entity.type
_entity.pdbx_description
1 polymer ?
#
loop_
_entity_poly.entity_id
_entity_poly.type
_entity_poly.pdbx_seq_one_letter_code
_entity_poly.pdbx_strand_id
1 'polypeptide(L)'
;VARRRSAGIVLYRAGDGGLEVLLVHPGGPFWAKKDLGAWSIPKGEYEPDEDPQACALREFEEETGTRLAAPELLELGAVTQRAGKEVTAWAARGDLDAAAVRSNSFTMEWPPRSGREQEFPEVDRAAWFALDEARTKLVGAQVELLDRLVERIAR
;
A
#
# COMPACT_ATOMS: atom_id res chain seq x y z
N VAL A 1 -9.60 7.71 -22.54
CA VAL A 1 -9.56 6.66 -21.53
C VAL A 1 -9.37 7.29 -20.16
N ALA A 2 -10.26 6.98 -19.24
CA ALA A 2 -10.16 7.50 -17.89
C ALA A 2 -8.88 6.99 -17.22
N ARG A 3 -8.16 7.92 -16.59
CA ARG A 3 -6.96 7.58 -15.82
C ARG A 3 -7.38 6.78 -14.59
N ARG A 4 -6.71 5.67 -14.30
CA ARG A 4 -6.95 4.92 -13.08
C ARG A 4 -6.39 5.69 -11.90
N ARG A 5 -7.20 5.84 -10.86
CA ARG A 5 -6.81 6.57 -9.65
C ARG A 5 -6.95 5.67 -8.43
N SER A 6 -5.90 5.66 -7.62
CA SER A 6 -5.87 4.94 -6.35
C SER A 6 -5.56 5.91 -5.23
N ALA A 7 -5.96 5.53 -4.04
CA ALA A 7 -5.68 6.28 -2.82
C ALA A 7 -5.13 5.33 -1.76
N GLY A 8 -4.15 5.77 -1.00
CA GLY A 8 -3.49 4.92 -0.02
C GLY A 8 -2.94 5.66 1.19
N ILE A 9 -2.47 4.87 2.15
CA ILE A 9 -1.94 5.37 3.42
C ILE A 9 -0.49 4.91 3.58
N VAL A 10 0.38 5.86 3.90
CA VAL A 10 1.72 5.56 4.38
C VAL A 10 1.66 5.58 5.90
N LEU A 11 1.52 4.41 6.51
CA LEU A 11 1.56 4.30 7.97
C LEU A 11 3.01 4.31 8.42
N TYR A 12 3.36 5.19 9.33
CA TYR A 12 4.74 5.31 9.81
C TYR A 12 4.79 5.31 11.34
N ARG A 13 5.95 4.90 11.85
CA ARG A 13 6.24 4.89 13.28
C ARG A 13 7.71 5.18 13.50
N ALA A 14 8.06 5.54 14.75
CA ALA A 14 9.46 5.65 15.16
C ALA A 14 9.94 4.24 15.53
N GLY A 15 11.00 3.78 14.87
CA GLY A 15 11.65 2.52 15.18
C GLY A 15 13.00 2.76 15.83
N ASP A 16 13.72 1.69 16.14
CA ASP A 16 15.03 1.75 16.82
C ASP A 16 16.07 2.49 15.99
N GLY A 17 16.01 2.36 14.67
CA GLY A 17 16.96 2.98 13.75
C GLY A 17 16.42 4.21 13.01
N GLY A 18 15.29 4.79 13.46
CA GLY A 18 14.65 5.93 12.82
C GLY A 18 13.24 5.60 12.36
N LEU A 19 12.74 6.34 11.39
CA LEU A 19 11.39 6.12 10.87
C LEU A 19 11.27 4.78 10.17
N GLU A 20 10.14 4.12 10.41
CA GLU A 20 9.74 2.91 9.70
C GLU A 20 8.39 3.12 9.06
N VAL A 21 8.18 2.49 7.92
CA VAL A 21 6.90 2.51 7.20
C VAL A 21 6.38 1.11 6.98
N LEU A 22 5.06 0.97 6.99
CA LEU A 22 4.40 -0.30 6.73
C LEU A 22 4.19 -0.47 5.23
N LEU A 23 4.70 -1.56 4.69
CA LEU A 23 4.47 -1.91 3.30
C LEU A 23 3.77 -3.27 3.23
N VAL A 24 3.00 -3.47 2.18
CA VAL A 24 2.30 -4.73 1.92
C VAL A 24 2.84 -5.36 0.65
N HIS A 25 2.89 -6.69 0.65
CA HIS A 25 3.32 -7.47 -0.50
C HIS A 25 2.08 -8.01 -1.20
N PRO A 26 1.96 -7.80 -2.53
CA PRO A 26 0.78 -8.29 -3.26
C PRO A 26 0.73 -9.81 -3.24
N GLY A 27 -0.48 -10.34 -3.02
CA GLY A 27 -0.70 -11.77 -3.04
C GLY A 27 -0.91 -12.32 -4.44
N GLY A 28 -1.02 -13.63 -4.54
CA GLY A 28 -1.26 -14.32 -5.79
C GLY A 28 0.02 -14.85 -6.41
N PRO A 29 -0.13 -15.73 -7.42
CA PRO A 29 1.01 -16.48 -7.95
C PRO A 29 1.99 -15.64 -8.75
N PHE A 30 1.56 -14.52 -9.36
CA PHE A 30 2.47 -13.68 -10.15
C PHE A 30 3.51 -12.96 -9.31
N TRP A 31 3.21 -12.70 -8.03
CA TRP A 31 4.05 -11.90 -7.15
C TRP A 31 4.78 -12.73 -6.10
N ALA A 32 4.45 -14.03 -5.99
CA ALA A 32 4.90 -14.87 -4.89
C ALA A 32 6.42 -14.88 -4.68
N LYS A 33 7.19 -14.80 -5.76
CA LYS A 33 8.66 -14.86 -5.71
C LYS A 33 9.32 -13.51 -5.91
N LYS A 34 8.55 -12.44 -6.02
CA LYS A 34 9.09 -11.10 -6.24
C LYS A 34 9.23 -10.38 -4.90
N ASP A 35 10.29 -9.61 -4.77
CA ASP A 35 10.59 -8.87 -3.55
C ASP A 35 10.97 -7.42 -3.88
N LEU A 36 12.15 -7.17 -4.42
CA LEU A 36 12.59 -5.81 -4.73
C LEU A 36 11.68 -5.16 -5.76
N GLY A 37 11.21 -3.94 -5.45
CA GLY A 37 10.33 -3.21 -6.35
C GLY A 37 8.90 -3.78 -6.44
N ALA A 38 8.55 -4.72 -5.55
CA ALA A 38 7.26 -5.40 -5.60
C ALA A 38 6.28 -4.96 -4.51
N TRP A 39 6.77 -4.37 -3.44
CA TRP A 39 5.95 -3.94 -2.31
C TRP A 39 5.28 -2.59 -2.59
N SER A 40 4.19 -2.35 -1.91
CA SER A 40 3.39 -1.14 -2.07
C SER A 40 2.91 -0.63 -0.72
N ILE A 41 2.52 0.65 -0.68
CA ILE A 41 1.69 1.12 0.42
C ILE A 41 0.31 0.48 0.28
N PRO A 42 -0.42 0.26 1.39
CA PRO A 42 -1.82 -0.17 1.30
C PRO A 42 -2.64 0.86 0.54
N LYS A 43 -3.29 0.45 -0.55
CA LYS A 43 -4.01 1.34 -1.44
C LYS A 43 -5.01 0.57 -2.29
N GLY A 44 -5.96 1.29 -2.86
CA GLY A 44 -6.87 0.73 -3.85
C GLY A 44 -7.49 1.79 -4.72
N GLU A 45 -8.15 1.35 -5.79
CA GLU A 45 -8.78 2.23 -6.76
C GLU A 45 -10.08 2.81 -6.22
N TYR A 46 -10.39 4.04 -6.62
CA TYR A 46 -11.64 4.69 -6.27
C TYR A 46 -12.37 5.21 -7.51
N GLU A 47 -13.68 5.30 -7.39
CA GLU A 47 -14.54 5.82 -8.45
C GLU A 47 -14.50 7.35 -8.44
N PRO A 48 -14.84 8.02 -9.58
CA PRO A 48 -14.80 9.49 -9.67
C PRO A 48 -15.65 10.22 -8.63
N ASP A 49 -16.70 9.58 -8.13
CA ASP A 49 -17.59 10.16 -7.14
C ASP A 49 -17.24 9.79 -5.70
N GLU A 50 -16.21 8.98 -5.52
CA GLU A 50 -15.74 8.57 -4.19
C GLU A 50 -14.68 9.53 -3.67
N ASP A 51 -14.75 9.90 -2.39
CA ASP A 51 -13.73 10.72 -1.76
C ASP A 51 -12.40 9.93 -1.65
N PRO A 52 -11.30 10.45 -2.23
CA PRO A 52 -10.02 9.72 -2.21
C PRO A 52 -9.52 9.41 -0.80
N GLN A 53 -9.67 10.33 0.14
CA GLN A 53 -9.21 10.12 1.51
C GLN A 53 -10.01 9.01 2.20
N ALA A 54 -11.33 8.99 2.01
CA ALA A 54 -12.18 7.93 2.54
C ALA A 54 -11.81 6.59 1.92
N CYS A 55 -11.52 6.58 0.63
CA CYS A 55 -11.04 5.37 -0.06
C CYS A 55 -9.73 4.88 0.56
N ALA A 56 -8.78 5.78 0.79
CA ALA A 56 -7.48 5.41 1.36
C ALA A 56 -7.66 4.70 2.71
N LEU A 57 -8.53 5.21 3.57
CA LEU A 57 -8.80 4.61 4.87
C LEU A 57 -9.50 3.26 4.75
N ARG A 58 -10.46 3.16 3.85
CA ARG A 58 -11.17 1.91 3.59
C ARG A 58 -10.23 0.84 3.04
N GLU A 59 -9.42 1.20 2.07
CA GLU A 59 -8.47 0.26 1.47
C GLU A 59 -7.39 -0.18 2.48
N PHE A 60 -6.98 0.71 3.36
CA PHE A 60 -6.06 0.33 4.42
C PHE A 60 -6.66 -0.79 5.28
N GLU A 61 -7.92 -0.63 5.68
CA GLU A 61 -8.59 -1.66 6.48
C GLU A 61 -8.75 -2.97 5.70
N GLU A 62 -9.14 -2.89 4.43
CA GLU A 62 -9.32 -4.07 3.59
C GLU A 62 -8.00 -4.84 3.37
N GLU A 63 -6.90 -4.13 3.23
CA GLU A 63 -5.60 -4.76 2.95
C GLU A 63 -4.85 -5.20 4.20
N THR A 64 -5.14 -4.62 5.35
CA THR A 64 -4.42 -4.95 6.59
C THR A 64 -5.27 -5.62 7.65
N GLY A 65 -6.59 -5.49 7.56
CA GLY A 65 -7.49 -5.97 8.59
C GLY A 65 -7.56 -5.06 9.82
N THR A 66 -6.87 -3.91 9.78
CA THR A 66 -6.84 -2.97 10.89
C THR A 66 -7.47 -1.66 10.50
N ARG A 67 -8.41 -1.18 11.31
CA ARG A 67 -9.03 0.12 11.13
C ARG A 67 -8.24 1.17 11.90
N LEU A 68 -7.86 2.25 11.20
CA LEU A 68 -7.23 3.40 11.85
C LEU A 68 -8.31 4.24 12.51
N ALA A 69 -8.19 4.42 13.83
CA ALA A 69 -9.18 5.17 14.62
C ALA A 69 -8.86 6.67 14.52
N ALA A 70 -9.73 7.42 13.82
CA ALA A 70 -9.64 8.88 13.68
C ALA A 70 -8.20 9.41 13.52
N PRO A 71 -7.44 8.92 12.54
CA PRO A 71 -6.05 9.31 12.41
C PRO A 71 -5.91 10.75 11.93
N GLU A 72 -4.84 11.42 12.37
CA GLU A 72 -4.42 12.67 11.76
C GLU A 72 -3.70 12.33 10.45
N LEU A 73 -4.21 12.85 9.34
CA LEU A 73 -3.69 12.53 8.02
C LEU A 73 -2.89 13.70 7.47
N LEU A 74 -1.65 13.41 7.03
CA LEU A 74 -0.78 14.38 6.38
C LEU A 74 -0.81 14.12 4.88
N GLU A 75 -1.16 15.13 4.10
CA GLU A 75 -1.24 15.01 2.65
C GLU A 75 0.15 14.86 2.04
N LEU A 76 0.35 13.82 1.24
CA LEU A 76 1.62 13.58 0.52
C LEU A 76 1.49 13.85 -0.98
N GLY A 77 0.27 14.00 -1.49
CA GLY A 77 0.04 14.23 -2.91
C GLY A 77 0.06 12.97 -3.73
N ALA A 78 0.17 13.11 -5.03
CA ALA A 78 0.05 12.00 -5.97
C ALA A 78 1.37 11.68 -6.65
N VAL A 79 1.55 10.40 -6.99
CA VAL A 79 2.61 9.92 -7.88
C VAL A 79 1.96 9.13 -9.01
N THR A 80 2.63 9.08 -10.16
CA THR A 80 2.10 8.35 -11.32
C THR A 80 2.97 7.11 -11.57
N GLN A 81 2.34 5.95 -11.52
CA GLN A 81 2.98 4.67 -11.82
C GLN A 81 3.00 4.41 -13.32
N ARG A 82 3.73 3.38 -13.72
CA ARG A 82 3.72 2.91 -15.10
C ARG A 82 2.29 2.68 -15.56
N ALA A 83 2.04 2.85 -16.84
CA ALA A 83 0.71 2.75 -17.45
C ALA A 83 -0.25 3.87 -17.02
N GLY A 84 0.26 4.94 -16.40
CA GLY A 84 -0.54 6.11 -16.09
C GLY A 84 -1.41 6.02 -14.85
N LYS A 85 -1.27 4.97 -14.06
CA LYS A 85 -2.03 4.83 -12.82
C LYS A 85 -1.54 5.85 -11.77
N GLU A 86 -2.44 6.69 -11.30
CA GLU A 86 -2.13 7.71 -10.29
C GLU A 86 -2.44 7.19 -8.89
N VAL A 87 -1.53 7.41 -7.96
CA VAL A 87 -1.72 7.05 -6.55
C VAL A 87 -1.58 8.30 -5.71
N THR A 88 -2.66 8.67 -5.01
CA THR A 88 -2.65 9.77 -4.05
C THR A 88 -2.51 9.18 -2.64
N ALA A 89 -1.62 9.75 -1.83
CA ALA A 89 -1.31 9.18 -0.53
C ALA A 89 -1.41 10.20 0.60
N TRP A 90 -1.75 9.70 1.77
CA TRP A 90 -1.71 10.42 3.04
C TRP A 90 -0.85 9.64 4.00
N ALA A 91 -0.13 10.35 4.87
CA ALA A 91 0.65 9.72 5.92
C ALA A 91 -0.15 9.72 7.22
N ALA A 92 -0.04 8.64 7.97
CA ALA A 92 -0.63 8.52 9.29
C ALA A 92 0.40 7.94 10.24
N ARG A 93 0.49 8.48 11.44
CA ARG A 93 1.32 7.91 12.48
C ARG A 93 0.55 6.85 13.22
N GLY A 94 1.14 5.68 13.41
CA GLY A 94 0.47 4.60 14.12
C GLY A 94 1.31 3.34 14.15
N ASP A 95 0.75 2.32 14.75
CA ASP A 95 1.42 1.03 14.88
C ASP A 95 0.41 -0.09 14.69
N LEU A 96 0.90 -1.23 14.25
CA LEU A 96 0.14 -2.46 14.17
C LEU A 96 1.11 -3.63 14.10
N ASP A 97 0.60 -4.82 14.41
CA ASP A 97 1.38 -6.04 14.28
C ASP A 97 1.32 -6.51 12.82
N ALA A 98 2.44 -6.32 12.10
CA ALA A 98 2.51 -6.71 10.69
C ALA A 98 2.25 -8.21 10.49
N ALA A 99 2.62 -9.05 11.45
CA ALA A 99 2.39 -10.49 11.38
C ALA A 99 0.89 -10.86 11.49
N ALA A 100 0.08 -9.97 12.03
CA ALA A 100 -1.36 -10.20 12.21
C ALA A 100 -2.20 -9.64 11.06
N VAL A 101 -1.58 -9.07 10.05
CA VAL A 101 -2.29 -8.49 8.89
C VAL A 101 -3.13 -9.54 8.18
N ARG A 102 -4.37 -9.16 7.86
CA ARG A 102 -5.31 -10.00 7.11
C ARG A 102 -6.01 -9.14 6.08
N SER A 103 -5.88 -9.49 4.81
CA SER A 103 -6.51 -8.77 3.72
C SER A 103 -7.74 -9.50 3.20
N ASN A 104 -8.53 -8.79 2.40
CA ASN A 104 -9.55 -9.41 1.57
C ASN A 104 -8.88 -10.31 0.53
N SER A 105 -9.67 -11.17 -0.09
CA SER A 105 -9.20 -12.12 -1.10
C SER A 105 -9.74 -11.76 -2.48
N PHE A 106 -9.09 -12.30 -3.50
CA PHE A 106 -9.58 -12.23 -4.88
C PHE A 106 -9.48 -13.62 -5.49
N THR A 107 -10.25 -13.85 -6.56
CA THR A 107 -10.19 -15.11 -7.30
C THR A 107 -9.61 -14.88 -8.67
N MET A 108 -8.89 -15.87 -9.18
CA MET A 108 -8.39 -15.87 -10.55
C MET A 108 -8.24 -17.29 -11.05
N GLU A 109 -8.25 -17.45 -12.36
CA GLU A 109 -7.96 -18.73 -12.97
C GLU A 109 -6.48 -19.06 -12.80
N TRP A 110 -6.21 -20.19 -12.16
CA TRP A 110 -4.84 -20.63 -11.95
C TRP A 110 -4.77 -22.15 -11.84
N PRO A 111 -3.86 -22.86 -12.53
CA PRO A 111 -2.90 -22.28 -13.51
C PRO A 111 -3.61 -21.67 -14.73
N PRO A 112 -2.90 -20.87 -15.54
CA PRO A 112 -3.52 -20.27 -16.73
C PRO A 112 -4.15 -21.36 -17.63
N ARG A 113 -5.35 -21.08 -18.14
CA ARG A 113 -6.10 -21.96 -19.03
C ARG A 113 -6.48 -23.32 -18.42
N SER A 114 -6.45 -23.41 -17.08
CA SER A 114 -6.81 -24.66 -16.40
C SER A 114 -8.31 -24.86 -16.22
N GLY A 115 -9.08 -23.77 -16.33
CA GLY A 115 -10.49 -23.76 -16.01
C GLY A 115 -10.77 -23.81 -14.51
N ARG A 116 -9.73 -23.71 -13.68
CA ARG A 116 -9.85 -23.74 -12.22
C ARG A 116 -9.69 -22.33 -11.64
N GLU A 117 -10.67 -21.90 -10.87
CA GLU A 117 -10.56 -20.67 -10.11
C GLU A 117 -9.98 -20.95 -8.74
N GLN A 118 -9.01 -20.15 -8.33
CA GLN A 118 -8.42 -20.24 -7.01
C GLN A 118 -8.50 -18.89 -6.32
N GLU A 119 -8.63 -18.93 -4.99
CA GLU A 119 -8.68 -17.73 -4.17
C GLU A 119 -7.30 -17.42 -3.60
N PHE A 120 -6.91 -16.16 -3.68
CA PHE A 120 -5.65 -15.67 -3.13
C PHE A 120 -5.92 -14.42 -2.29
N PRO A 121 -5.13 -14.16 -1.23
CA PRO A 121 -5.27 -12.90 -0.51
C PRO A 121 -4.77 -11.74 -1.39
N GLU A 122 -5.40 -10.58 -1.25
CA GLU A 122 -4.93 -9.35 -1.92
C GLU A 122 -3.52 -9.00 -1.47
N VAL A 123 -3.24 -9.22 -0.19
CA VAL A 123 -1.94 -9.01 0.44
C VAL A 123 -1.54 -10.31 1.13
N ASP A 124 -0.39 -10.87 0.77
CA ASP A 124 0.06 -12.11 1.38
C ASP A 124 0.91 -11.90 2.63
N ARG A 125 1.50 -10.74 2.78
CA ARG A 125 2.27 -10.38 3.97
C ARG A 125 2.48 -8.87 4.04
N ALA A 126 2.74 -8.40 5.24
CA ALA A 126 3.11 -7.01 5.49
C ALA A 126 4.36 -6.98 6.35
N ALA A 127 5.09 -5.88 6.30
CA ALA A 127 6.27 -5.71 7.12
C ALA A 127 6.57 -4.23 7.34
N TRP A 128 7.24 -3.95 8.45
CA TRP A 128 7.78 -2.63 8.73
C TRP A 128 9.20 -2.55 8.18
N PHE A 129 9.48 -1.48 7.46
CA PHE A 129 10.81 -1.26 6.88
C PHE A 129 11.35 0.10 7.29
N ALA A 130 12.63 0.15 7.64
CA ALA A 130 13.34 1.43 7.71
C ALA A 130 13.32 2.09 6.34
N LEU A 131 13.42 3.41 6.28
CA LEU A 131 13.28 4.14 5.01
C LEU A 131 14.23 3.67 3.92
N ASP A 132 15.50 3.40 4.27
CA ASP A 132 16.49 2.95 3.29
C ASP A 132 16.09 1.63 2.64
N GLU A 133 15.60 0.69 3.45
CA GLU A 133 15.16 -0.60 2.96
C GLU A 133 13.86 -0.46 2.17
N ALA A 134 12.94 0.37 2.64
CA ALA A 134 11.68 0.62 1.96
C ALA A 134 11.89 1.12 0.54
N ARG A 135 12.93 1.93 0.31
CA ARG A 135 13.27 2.44 -1.04
C ARG A 135 13.54 1.32 -2.02
N THR A 136 14.13 0.23 -1.57
CA THR A 136 14.46 -0.92 -2.43
C THR A 136 13.27 -1.85 -2.63
N LYS A 137 12.36 -1.87 -1.68
CA LYS A 137 11.19 -2.76 -1.69
C LYS A 137 10.03 -2.21 -2.49
N LEU A 138 9.81 -0.90 -2.43
CA LEU A 138 8.66 -0.25 -3.06
C LEU A 138 8.68 -0.30 -4.58
N VAL A 139 7.49 -0.40 -5.16
CA VAL A 139 7.27 -0.06 -6.57
C VAL A 139 7.91 1.31 -6.82
N GLY A 140 8.71 1.40 -7.89
CA GLY A 140 9.58 2.56 -8.12
C GLY A 140 8.91 3.91 -8.02
N ALA A 141 7.72 4.07 -8.61
CA ALA A 141 7.01 5.36 -8.58
C ALA A 141 6.58 5.79 -7.18
N GLN A 142 6.47 4.85 -6.24
CA GLN A 142 6.05 5.17 -4.88
C GLN A 142 7.21 5.62 -3.98
N VAL A 143 8.45 5.45 -4.43
CA VAL A 143 9.64 5.80 -3.62
C VAL A 143 9.64 7.28 -3.24
N GLU A 144 9.17 8.14 -4.14
CA GLU A 144 9.08 9.58 -3.88
C GLU A 144 8.19 9.89 -2.67
N LEU A 145 7.21 9.05 -2.37
CA LEU A 145 6.34 9.24 -1.21
C LEU A 145 7.14 9.23 0.10
N LEU A 146 8.23 8.48 0.15
CA LEU A 146 9.10 8.44 1.33
C LEU A 146 9.80 9.78 1.55
N ASP A 147 10.25 10.42 0.49
CA ASP A 147 10.88 11.73 0.56
C ASP A 147 9.88 12.79 1.02
N ARG A 148 8.67 12.72 0.49
CA ARG A 148 7.58 13.63 0.89
C ARG A 148 7.17 13.43 2.34
N LEU A 149 7.19 12.17 2.82
CA LEU A 149 6.91 11.86 4.22
C LEU A 149 7.92 12.56 5.14
N VAL A 150 9.22 12.39 4.86
CA VAL A 150 10.28 13.01 5.65
C VAL A 150 10.11 14.52 5.68
N GLU A 151 9.85 15.13 4.53
CA GLU A 151 9.65 16.57 4.41
C GLU A 151 8.46 17.07 5.22
N ARG A 152 7.34 16.33 5.16
CA ARG A 152 6.13 16.71 5.89
C ARG A 152 6.31 16.62 7.40
N ILE A 153 7.00 15.59 7.88
CA ILE A 153 7.25 15.40 9.32
C ILE A 153 8.20 16.46 9.86
N ALA A 154 9.15 16.91 9.04
CA ALA A 154 10.14 17.88 9.45
C ALA A 154 9.58 19.30 9.62
N ARG A 155 8.37 19.56 9.12
CA ARG A 155 7.73 20.88 9.24
C ARG A 155 7.19 21.15 10.63
#